data_3fd807ff536ba269dee2489ea1ca4aea
#
_entry.id   3fd807ff536ba269dee2489ea1ca4aea
#
_cell.length_a   1.000
_cell.length_b   1.000
_cell.length_c   1.000
_cell.angle_alpha   90.00
_cell.angle_beta   90.00
_cell.angle_gamma   90.00
#
_symmetry.space_group_name_H-M   'P 1'
#
loop_
_entity.id
_entity.type
_entity.pdbx_description
1 polymer ?
#
loop_
_entity_poly.entity_id
_entity_poly.type
_entity_poly.pdbx_seq_one_letter_code
_entity_poly.pdbx_strand_id
1 'polypeptide(L)'
;MKKLICLIFLFFSSLTIAQEKEKKESSPSTFKASIGVVDMKKILAQSKAYQSLVDQFENVRRKQRNTFTKQEDIIRDEESELLKKKNILSQEVYTEKVKALNIKINELKSKQQTEGKKFEIGFDRSTKKIQGALVDVLSVLANNNNLNLVLAKSQVILVGKDIDLTDKAISELNKVLPKVDLKVQ
;
A
#
# COMPACT_ATOMS: atom_id res chain seq x y z
N MET A 1 -78.81 -76.60 -17.21
CA MET A 1 -77.82 -77.65 -17.41
C MET A 1 -76.43 -77.01 -17.50
N LYS A 2 -75.50 -77.65 -16.74
CA LYS A 2 -74.03 -77.47 -16.85
C LYS A 2 -73.41 -76.12 -16.45
N LYS A 3 -73.03 -75.94 -15.28
CA LYS A 3 -71.70 -75.97 -14.61
C LYS A 3 -70.54 -75.58 -15.55
N LEU A 4 -69.88 -74.46 -15.27
CA LEU A 4 -68.42 -74.41 -15.34
C LEU A 4 -67.87 -73.36 -14.33
N ILE A 5 -67.08 -73.96 -13.40
CA ILE A 5 -66.30 -73.26 -12.40
C ILE A 5 -65.10 -72.69 -13.13
N CYS A 6 -64.83 -71.40 -12.99
CA CYS A 6 -63.56 -70.82 -13.37
C CYS A 6 -62.90 -70.25 -12.13
N LEU A 7 -61.84 -70.91 -11.74
CA LEU A 7 -60.93 -70.51 -10.65
C LEU A 7 -60.24 -69.20 -11.01
N ILE A 8 -60.49 -68.13 -10.29
CA ILE A 8 -59.71 -66.92 -10.39
C ILE A 8 -58.58 -66.95 -9.39
N PHE A 9 -57.39 -67.15 -9.93
CA PHE A 9 -56.11 -67.03 -9.20
C PHE A 9 -55.90 -65.54 -8.90
N LEU A 10 -56.01 -65.15 -7.63
CA LEU A 10 -55.61 -63.84 -7.11
C LEU A 10 -54.11 -63.78 -7.04
N PHE A 11 -53.50 -63.13 -8.01
CA PHE A 11 -52.11 -62.72 -7.97
C PHE A 11 -52.02 -61.45 -7.14
N PHE A 12 -51.63 -61.57 -5.88
CA PHE A 12 -51.35 -60.46 -5.00
C PHE A 12 -49.95 -59.94 -5.33
N SER A 13 -49.84 -59.03 -6.25
CA SER A 13 -48.57 -58.31 -6.50
C SER A 13 -48.45 -57.18 -5.49
N SER A 14 -47.57 -57.42 -4.49
CA SER A 14 -47.12 -56.42 -3.54
C SER A 14 -46.44 -55.23 -4.27
N LEU A 15 -47.13 -54.11 -4.39
CA LEU A 15 -46.53 -52.84 -4.77
C LEU A 15 -45.67 -52.33 -3.64
N THR A 16 -44.36 -52.54 -3.74
CA THR A 16 -43.36 -51.84 -2.90
C THR A 16 -43.33 -50.38 -3.35
N ILE A 17 -43.94 -49.50 -2.58
CA ILE A 17 -43.78 -48.06 -2.69
C ILE A 17 -42.39 -47.75 -2.20
N ALA A 18 -41.47 -47.55 -3.15
CA ALA A 18 -40.17 -46.92 -2.85
C ALA A 18 -40.46 -45.47 -2.43
N GLN A 19 -40.36 -45.19 -1.15
CA GLN A 19 -40.24 -43.84 -0.65
C GLN A 19 -38.94 -43.23 -1.18
N GLU A 20 -39.03 -42.51 -2.26
CA GLU A 20 -38.00 -41.59 -2.71
C GLU A 20 -37.87 -40.53 -1.64
N LYS A 21 -36.81 -40.64 -0.82
CA LYS A 21 -36.40 -39.58 0.09
C LYS A 21 -36.10 -38.38 -0.78
N GLU A 22 -37.00 -37.43 -0.82
CA GLU A 22 -36.70 -36.08 -1.30
C GLU A 22 -35.43 -35.61 -0.58
N LYS A 23 -34.33 -35.66 -1.33
CA LYS A 23 -33.10 -34.98 -0.97
C LYS A 23 -33.46 -33.50 -1.02
N LYS A 24 -33.69 -32.94 0.18
CA LYS A 24 -33.82 -31.51 0.34
C LYS A 24 -32.57 -30.89 -0.25
N GLU A 25 -32.61 -30.51 -1.52
CA GLU A 25 -31.61 -29.65 -2.11
C GLU A 25 -31.58 -28.39 -1.25
N SER A 26 -30.51 -28.25 -0.49
CA SER A 26 -30.20 -26.99 0.16
C SER A 26 -30.11 -25.97 -0.94
N SER A 27 -31.13 -25.14 -1.06
CA SER A 27 -31.10 -23.95 -1.94
C SER A 27 -29.75 -23.29 -1.72
N PRO A 28 -28.97 -22.98 -2.77
CA PRO A 28 -27.74 -22.26 -2.61
C PRO A 28 -28.10 -20.97 -1.86
N SER A 29 -27.53 -20.81 -0.66
CA SER A 29 -27.71 -19.58 0.11
C SER A 29 -27.28 -18.45 -0.82
N THR A 30 -28.23 -17.65 -1.30
CA THR A 30 -27.96 -16.51 -2.16
C THR A 30 -27.13 -15.55 -1.33
N PHE A 31 -25.80 -15.64 -1.50
CA PHE A 31 -24.87 -14.70 -0.89
C PHE A 31 -25.13 -13.32 -1.52
N LYS A 32 -25.85 -12.48 -0.81
CA LYS A 32 -26.11 -11.10 -1.24
C LYS A 32 -24.83 -10.30 -0.94
N ALA A 33 -23.99 -10.13 -1.95
CA ALA A 33 -22.80 -9.32 -1.82
C ALA A 33 -23.18 -7.86 -1.58
N SER A 34 -22.78 -7.32 -0.42
CA SER A 34 -22.84 -5.90 -0.15
C SER A 34 -21.44 -5.33 -0.31
N ILE A 35 -21.24 -4.49 -1.32
CA ILE A 35 -19.94 -4.06 -1.79
C ILE A 35 -19.78 -2.56 -1.58
N GLY A 36 -18.62 -2.16 -1.04
CA GLY A 36 -18.16 -0.77 -1.04
C GLY A 36 -16.97 -0.59 -1.98
N VAL A 37 -16.77 0.61 -2.47
CA VAL A 37 -15.62 0.95 -3.34
C VAL A 37 -14.90 2.16 -2.77
N VAL A 38 -13.55 2.18 -2.88
CA VAL A 38 -12.70 3.27 -2.40
C VAL A 38 -11.61 3.62 -3.41
N ASP A 39 -11.37 4.90 -3.61
CA ASP A 39 -10.24 5.40 -4.38
C ASP A 39 -9.02 5.58 -3.45
N MET A 40 -8.15 4.56 -3.40
CA MET A 40 -6.96 4.56 -2.57
C MET A 40 -6.02 5.71 -2.88
N LYS A 41 -5.88 6.09 -4.16
CA LYS A 41 -5.01 7.21 -4.57
C LYS A 41 -5.56 8.55 -4.07
N LYS A 42 -6.88 8.76 -4.24
CA LYS A 42 -7.55 9.96 -3.76
C LYS A 42 -7.47 10.07 -2.23
N ILE A 43 -7.71 8.96 -1.50
CA ILE A 43 -7.63 8.93 -0.04
C ILE A 43 -6.22 9.32 0.42
N LEU A 44 -5.18 8.71 -0.12
CA LEU A 44 -3.81 9.05 0.25
C LEU A 44 -3.52 10.52 -0.08
N ALA A 45 -3.77 10.97 -1.30
CA ALA A 45 -3.46 12.34 -1.73
C ALA A 45 -4.19 13.41 -0.91
N GLN A 46 -5.42 13.15 -0.45
CA GLN A 46 -6.24 14.11 0.28
C GLN A 46 -6.22 13.93 1.80
N SER A 47 -5.59 12.88 2.33
CA SER A 47 -5.45 12.73 3.77
C SER A 47 -4.46 13.72 4.35
N LYS A 48 -4.84 14.36 5.47
CA LYS A 48 -3.97 15.30 6.20
C LYS A 48 -2.64 14.67 6.59
N ALA A 49 -2.65 13.41 7.00
CA ALA A 49 -1.45 12.68 7.38
C ALA A 49 -0.46 12.56 6.21
N TYR A 50 -0.94 12.21 5.01
CA TYR A 50 -0.07 12.07 3.85
C TYR A 50 0.41 13.44 3.33
N GLN A 51 -0.44 14.44 3.30
CA GLN A 51 -0.03 15.82 2.94
C GLN A 51 1.07 16.31 3.89
N SER A 52 0.86 16.17 5.20
CA SER A 52 1.89 16.53 6.20
C SER A 52 3.19 15.72 6.02
N LEU A 53 3.11 14.43 5.66
CA LEU A 53 4.27 13.59 5.39
C LEU A 53 5.04 14.09 4.15
N VAL A 54 4.35 14.45 3.07
CA VAL A 54 4.95 15.02 1.85
C VAL A 54 5.64 16.34 2.16
N ASP A 55 5.00 17.23 2.92
CA ASP A 55 5.61 18.51 3.31
C ASP A 55 6.89 18.31 4.14
N GLN A 56 6.88 17.38 5.08
CA GLN A 56 8.06 17.02 5.86
C GLN A 56 9.17 16.46 4.94
N PHE A 57 8.79 15.59 4.01
CA PHE A 57 9.70 15.02 3.03
C PHE A 57 10.38 16.10 2.19
N GLU A 58 9.64 16.98 1.59
CA GLU A 58 10.20 18.06 0.77
C GLU A 58 11.07 19.03 1.59
N ASN A 59 10.69 19.34 2.82
CA ASN A 59 11.48 20.17 3.71
C ASN A 59 12.84 19.54 4.07
N VAL A 60 12.87 18.26 4.43
CA VAL A 60 14.13 17.56 4.74
C VAL A 60 14.99 17.43 3.49
N ARG A 61 14.40 17.06 2.36
CA ARG A 61 15.08 16.95 1.07
C ARG A 61 15.75 18.26 0.66
N ARG A 62 15.06 19.39 0.82
CA ARG A 62 15.60 20.71 0.54
C ARG A 62 16.77 21.06 1.46
N LYS A 63 16.66 20.78 2.75
CA LYS A 63 17.75 20.99 3.71
C LYS A 63 18.98 20.15 3.37
N GLN A 64 18.79 18.87 3.08
CA GLN A 64 19.88 17.98 2.69
C GLN A 64 20.56 18.46 1.39
N ARG A 65 19.79 18.82 0.37
CA ARG A 65 20.34 19.36 -0.89
C ARG A 65 21.24 20.58 -0.60
N ASN A 66 20.74 21.54 0.15
CA ASN A 66 21.50 22.75 0.48
C ASN A 66 22.80 22.42 1.25
N THR A 67 22.75 21.42 2.15
CA THR A 67 23.94 20.98 2.90
C THR A 67 24.97 20.32 1.98
N PHE A 68 24.53 19.43 1.08
CA PHE A 68 25.41 18.74 0.15
C PHE A 68 26.00 19.71 -0.89
N THR A 69 25.21 20.62 -1.45
CA THR A 69 25.71 21.67 -2.37
C THR A 69 26.83 22.49 -1.72
N LYS A 70 26.66 22.91 -0.47
CA LYS A 70 27.74 23.62 0.24
C LYS A 70 29.02 22.78 0.41
N GLN A 71 28.87 21.48 0.67
CA GLN A 71 30.02 20.60 0.78
C GLN A 71 30.72 20.35 -0.56
N GLU A 72 29.95 20.25 -1.65
CA GLU A 72 30.44 20.18 -3.02
C GLU A 72 31.20 21.45 -3.43
N ASP A 73 30.67 22.62 -3.07
CA ASP A 73 31.34 23.91 -3.36
C ASP A 73 32.69 24.00 -2.60
N ILE A 74 32.74 23.60 -1.34
CA ILE A 74 34.02 23.56 -0.57
C ILE A 74 35.04 22.64 -1.23
N ILE A 75 34.59 21.44 -1.66
CA ILE A 75 35.48 20.48 -2.36
C ILE A 75 35.99 21.07 -3.67
N ARG A 76 35.12 21.74 -4.44
CA ARG A 76 35.48 22.40 -5.70
C ARG A 76 36.52 23.51 -5.49
N ASP A 77 36.35 24.31 -4.44
CA ASP A 77 37.30 25.38 -4.10
C ASP A 77 38.66 24.79 -3.66
N GLU A 78 38.64 23.73 -2.83
CA GLU A 78 39.87 23.00 -2.45
C GLU A 78 40.60 22.43 -3.70
N GLU A 79 39.85 21.85 -4.64
CA GLU A 79 40.40 21.32 -5.90
C GLU A 79 41.05 22.44 -6.73
N SER A 80 40.34 23.57 -6.88
CA SER A 80 40.85 24.74 -7.62
C SER A 80 42.14 25.29 -7.00
N GLU A 81 42.17 25.44 -5.67
CA GLU A 81 43.38 25.89 -4.94
C GLU A 81 44.54 24.89 -5.05
N LEU A 82 44.25 23.59 -5.02
CA LEU A 82 45.26 22.57 -5.20
C LEU A 82 45.89 22.62 -6.57
N LEU A 83 45.06 22.81 -7.62
CA LEU A 83 45.54 22.98 -8.98
C LEU A 83 46.46 24.18 -9.15
N LYS A 84 46.11 25.33 -8.56
CA LYS A 84 46.97 26.54 -8.62
C LYS A 84 48.34 26.29 -7.97
N LYS A 85 48.39 25.43 -6.94
CA LYS A 85 49.61 25.13 -6.20
C LYS A 85 50.45 23.97 -6.77
N LYS A 86 49.99 23.35 -7.87
CA LYS A 86 50.64 22.17 -8.47
C LYS A 86 52.13 22.38 -8.75
N ASN A 87 52.53 23.57 -9.24
CA ASN A 87 53.92 23.86 -9.61
C ASN A 87 54.74 24.46 -8.43
N ILE A 88 54.13 24.66 -7.28
CA ILE A 88 54.74 25.26 -6.12
C ILE A 88 55.02 24.19 -5.04
N LEU A 89 54.22 23.16 -4.99
CA LEU A 89 54.33 22.06 -4.01
C LEU A 89 55.33 21.00 -4.51
N SER A 90 55.97 20.30 -3.58
CA SER A 90 56.69 19.09 -3.95
C SER A 90 55.76 18.01 -4.47
N GLN A 91 56.28 17.09 -5.31
CA GLN A 91 55.45 16.01 -5.90
C GLN A 91 54.77 15.15 -4.84
N GLU A 92 55.46 14.84 -3.70
CA GLU A 92 54.96 14.05 -2.59
C GLU A 92 53.80 14.77 -1.94
N VAL A 93 53.95 16.03 -1.57
CA VAL A 93 52.92 16.84 -0.90
C VAL A 93 51.70 17.05 -1.79
N TYR A 94 51.93 17.27 -3.10
CA TYR A 94 50.78 17.38 -4.06
C TYR A 94 50.00 16.08 -4.12
N THR A 95 50.72 14.93 -4.22
CA THR A 95 50.08 13.62 -4.32
C THR A 95 49.28 13.28 -3.08
N GLU A 96 49.79 13.60 -1.88
CA GLU A 96 49.07 13.39 -0.61
C GLU A 96 47.79 14.24 -0.54
N LYS A 97 47.86 15.50 -0.98
CA LYS A 97 46.68 16.39 -1.01
C LYS A 97 45.64 15.92 -1.99
N VAL A 98 46.03 15.42 -3.18
CA VAL A 98 45.13 14.81 -4.15
C VAL A 98 44.43 13.58 -3.56
N LYS A 99 45.18 12.70 -2.86
CA LYS A 99 44.59 11.54 -2.17
C LYS A 99 43.58 11.95 -1.11
N ALA A 100 43.90 12.93 -0.29
CA ALA A 100 43.01 13.44 0.75
C ALA A 100 41.73 14.03 0.17
N LEU A 101 41.83 14.79 -0.95
CA LEU A 101 40.67 15.34 -1.65
C LEU A 101 39.77 14.23 -2.23
N ASN A 102 40.35 13.19 -2.84
CA ASN A 102 39.61 12.04 -3.36
C ASN A 102 38.87 11.28 -2.25
N ILE A 103 39.47 11.15 -1.06
CA ILE A 103 38.80 10.57 0.11
C ILE A 103 37.55 11.40 0.48
N LYS A 104 37.69 12.73 0.61
CA LYS A 104 36.57 13.64 0.90
C LYS A 104 35.43 13.51 -0.12
N ILE A 105 35.75 13.44 -1.42
CA ILE A 105 34.78 13.25 -2.49
C ILE A 105 34.02 11.93 -2.32
N ASN A 106 34.76 10.85 -2.05
CA ASN A 106 34.14 9.52 -1.90
C ASN A 106 33.28 9.45 -0.62
N GLU A 107 33.72 10.05 0.48
CA GLU A 107 32.96 10.15 1.72
C GLU A 107 31.66 10.93 1.49
N LEU A 108 31.72 12.07 0.79
CA LEU A 108 30.53 12.86 0.47
C LEU A 108 29.53 12.07 -0.37
N LYS A 109 30.00 11.38 -1.43
CA LYS A 109 29.17 10.51 -2.27
C LYS A 109 28.51 9.38 -1.46
N SER A 110 29.30 8.71 -0.62
CA SER A 110 28.79 7.64 0.26
C SER A 110 27.74 8.16 1.23
N LYS A 111 27.98 9.34 1.82
CA LYS A 111 27.02 10.01 2.72
C LYS A 111 25.73 10.37 2.00
N GLN A 112 25.81 10.95 0.79
CA GLN A 112 24.63 11.26 -0.02
C GLN A 112 23.77 10.02 -0.30
N GLN A 113 24.41 8.91 -0.69
CA GLN A 113 23.71 7.65 -0.95
C GLN A 113 23.06 7.07 0.31
N THR A 114 23.80 7.07 1.42
CA THR A 114 23.29 6.52 2.68
C THR A 114 22.13 7.32 3.22
N GLU A 115 22.25 8.65 3.26
CA GLU A 115 21.18 9.53 3.70
C GLU A 115 19.97 9.44 2.77
N GLY A 116 20.17 9.35 1.45
CA GLY A 116 19.08 9.15 0.49
C GLY A 116 18.29 7.86 0.77
N LYS A 117 18.98 6.74 0.98
CA LYS A 117 18.34 5.46 1.31
C LYS A 117 17.58 5.51 2.63
N LYS A 118 18.17 6.07 3.68
CA LYS A 118 17.48 6.23 4.98
C LYS A 118 16.19 7.02 4.83
N PHE A 119 16.24 8.03 3.99
CA PHE A 119 15.12 8.92 3.73
C PHE A 119 13.97 8.23 3.01
N GLU A 120 14.27 7.44 1.96
CA GLU A 120 13.28 6.62 1.25
C GLU A 120 12.64 5.59 2.18
N ILE A 121 13.44 4.89 2.99
CA ILE A 121 12.95 3.91 3.97
C ILE A 121 12.03 4.58 5.00
N GLY A 122 12.40 5.76 5.48
CA GLY A 122 11.59 6.53 6.43
C GLY A 122 10.25 6.94 5.85
N PHE A 123 10.25 7.39 4.59
CA PHE A 123 9.02 7.77 3.87
C PHE A 123 8.11 6.55 3.64
N ASP A 124 8.66 5.44 3.14
CA ASP A 124 7.91 4.19 2.93
C ASP A 124 7.29 3.68 4.24
N ARG A 125 8.05 3.66 5.33
CA ARG A 125 7.55 3.25 6.65
C ARG A 125 6.40 4.15 7.13
N SER A 126 6.53 5.46 6.94
CA SER A 126 5.51 6.40 7.34
C SER A 126 4.25 6.27 6.48
N THR A 127 4.41 6.03 5.17
CA THR A 127 3.30 5.74 4.25
C THR A 127 2.57 4.45 4.62
N LYS A 128 3.31 3.37 4.95
CA LYS A 128 2.73 2.11 5.44
C LYS A 128 1.91 2.30 6.71
N LYS A 129 2.35 3.18 7.61
CA LYS A 129 1.56 3.52 8.81
C LYS A 129 0.21 4.16 8.45
N ILE A 130 0.19 5.05 7.47
CA ILE A 130 -1.05 5.66 6.98
C ILE A 130 -1.95 4.61 6.34
N GLN A 131 -1.38 3.72 5.52
CA GLN A 131 -2.13 2.62 4.89
C GLN A 131 -2.72 1.66 5.93
N GLY A 132 -1.98 1.32 6.99
CA GLY A 132 -2.49 0.51 8.09
C GLY A 132 -3.70 1.16 8.77
N ALA A 133 -3.58 2.43 9.17
CA ALA A 133 -4.70 3.17 9.75
C ALA A 133 -5.91 3.28 8.81
N LEU A 134 -5.66 3.39 7.50
CA LEU A 134 -6.73 3.37 6.51
C LEU A 134 -7.46 2.02 6.47
N VAL A 135 -6.74 0.90 6.55
CA VAL A 135 -7.35 -0.44 6.60
C VAL A 135 -8.25 -0.57 7.84
N ASP A 136 -7.81 -0.07 9.00
CA ASP A 136 -8.61 -0.07 10.23
C ASP A 136 -9.88 0.77 10.04
N VAL A 137 -9.76 1.96 9.47
CA VAL A 137 -10.92 2.83 9.13
C VAL A 137 -11.89 2.13 8.17
N LEU A 138 -11.37 1.50 7.12
CA LEU A 138 -12.20 0.78 6.14
C LEU A 138 -12.91 -0.41 6.77
N SER A 139 -12.27 -1.11 7.71
CA SER A 139 -12.89 -2.21 8.46
C SER A 139 -14.07 -1.72 9.29
N VAL A 140 -13.92 -0.59 9.98
CA VAL A 140 -15.02 0.03 10.74
C VAL A 140 -16.15 0.48 9.81
N LEU A 141 -15.82 1.12 8.69
CA LEU A 141 -16.81 1.56 7.70
C LEU A 141 -17.55 0.38 7.07
N ALA A 142 -16.85 -0.72 6.77
CA ALA A 142 -17.45 -1.93 6.23
C ALA A 142 -18.46 -2.52 7.23
N ASN A 143 -18.08 -2.67 8.49
CA ASN A 143 -18.94 -3.18 9.53
C ASN A 143 -20.19 -2.30 9.74
N ASN A 144 -20.03 -0.98 9.81
CA ASN A 144 -21.13 -0.04 10.03
C ASN A 144 -22.13 0.03 8.86
N ASN A 145 -21.69 -0.32 7.65
CA ASN A 145 -22.52 -0.35 6.45
C ASN A 145 -22.92 -1.78 6.03
N ASN A 146 -22.66 -2.80 6.86
CA ASN A 146 -22.93 -4.22 6.58
C ASN A 146 -22.32 -4.68 5.23
N LEU A 147 -21.11 -4.24 4.92
CA LEU A 147 -20.41 -4.62 3.71
C LEU A 147 -19.63 -5.92 3.91
N ASN A 148 -19.70 -6.79 2.91
CA ASN A 148 -18.93 -8.04 2.87
C ASN A 148 -17.62 -7.88 2.13
N LEU A 149 -17.51 -6.84 1.29
CA LEU A 149 -16.35 -6.61 0.43
C LEU A 149 -16.12 -5.12 0.21
N VAL A 150 -14.85 -4.70 0.23
CA VAL A 150 -14.42 -3.36 -0.18
C VAL A 150 -13.40 -3.52 -1.30
N LEU A 151 -13.66 -2.90 -2.45
CA LEU A 151 -12.82 -2.95 -3.64
C LEU A 151 -12.10 -1.62 -3.86
N ALA A 152 -10.90 -1.69 -4.41
CA ALA A 152 -10.23 -0.50 -4.91
C ALA A 152 -10.87 -0.03 -6.23
N LYS A 153 -11.15 1.26 -6.36
CA LYS A 153 -11.75 1.87 -7.56
C LYS A 153 -10.95 1.61 -8.83
N SER A 154 -9.64 1.42 -8.70
CA SER A 154 -8.75 1.06 -9.83
C SER A 154 -9.02 -0.34 -10.41
N GLN A 155 -9.77 -1.18 -9.70
CA GLN A 155 -10.16 -2.53 -10.13
C GLN A 155 -11.59 -2.60 -10.68
N VAL A 156 -12.28 -1.47 -10.73
CA VAL A 156 -13.69 -1.39 -11.13
C VAL A 156 -13.83 -0.43 -12.30
N ILE A 157 -14.58 -0.84 -13.33
CA ILE A 157 -14.78 -0.03 -14.54
C ILE A 157 -15.82 1.09 -14.29
N LEU A 158 -16.89 0.78 -13.55
CA LEU A 158 -17.98 1.70 -13.26
C LEU A 158 -18.43 1.56 -11.82
N VAL A 159 -18.65 2.68 -11.13
CA VAL A 159 -19.04 2.73 -9.71
C VAL A 159 -20.20 3.70 -9.54
N GLY A 160 -21.27 3.23 -8.88
CA GLY A 160 -22.37 4.08 -8.40
C GLY A 160 -21.90 4.95 -7.21
N LYS A 161 -22.46 6.15 -7.09
CA LYS A 161 -22.09 7.10 -6.02
C LYS A 161 -22.44 6.60 -4.62
N ASP A 162 -23.48 5.81 -4.51
CA ASP A 162 -24.02 5.24 -3.27
C ASP A 162 -23.13 4.18 -2.62
N ILE A 163 -22.26 3.52 -3.40
CA ILE A 163 -21.30 2.52 -2.91
C ILE A 163 -19.86 3.07 -2.80
N ASP A 164 -19.60 4.31 -3.22
CA ASP A 164 -18.29 4.96 -3.12
C ASP A 164 -18.10 5.52 -1.69
N LEU A 165 -17.19 4.92 -0.93
CA LEU A 165 -16.87 5.28 0.45
C LEU A 165 -15.67 6.21 0.56
N THR A 166 -15.11 6.68 -0.55
CA THR A 166 -13.84 7.42 -0.59
C THR A 166 -13.84 8.63 0.33
N ASP A 167 -14.85 9.49 0.23
CA ASP A 167 -14.89 10.73 1.01
C ASP A 167 -15.15 10.47 2.51
N LYS A 168 -15.95 9.45 2.83
CA LYS A 168 -16.13 8.98 4.22
C LYS A 168 -14.81 8.45 4.80
N ALA A 169 -14.08 7.65 4.03
CA ALA A 169 -12.78 7.12 4.44
C ALA A 169 -11.75 8.23 4.69
N ILE A 170 -11.69 9.27 3.83
CA ILE A 170 -10.84 10.44 4.05
C ILE A 170 -11.20 11.15 5.36
N SER A 171 -12.50 11.38 5.58
CA SER A 171 -12.98 12.06 6.78
C SER A 171 -12.59 11.31 8.05
N GLU A 172 -12.85 9.99 8.10
CA GLU A 172 -12.54 9.16 9.26
C GLU A 172 -11.03 9.01 9.46
N LEU A 173 -10.26 8.80 8.39
CA LEU A 173 -8.80 8.74 8.47
C LEU A 173 -8.21 10.05 9.04
N ASN A 174 -8.73 11.20 8.63
CA ASN A 174 -8.30 12.49 9.15
C ASN A 174 -8.63 12.72 10.63
N LYS A 175 -9.63 12.01 11.19
CA LYS A 175 -9.94 12.04 12.62
C LYS A 175 -8.98 11.16 13.43
N VAL A 176 -8.74 9.92 12.96
CA VAL A 176 -7.93 8.95 13.71
C VAL A 176 -6.44 9.15 13.52
N LEU A 177 -6.01 9.68 12.37
CA LEU A 177 -4.60 9.92 12.04
C LEU A 177 -4.44 11.25 11.32
N PRO A 178 -4.51 12.40 12.02
CA PRO A 178 -4.38 13.71 11.39
C PRO A 178 -2.95 14.03 10.91
N LYS A 179 -1.94 13.35 11.45
CA LYS A 179 -0.53 13.57 11.13
C LYS A 179 0.30 12.30 11.34
N VAL A 180 1.33 12.15 10.51
CA VAL A 180 2.40 11.16 10.69
C VAL A 180 3.74 11.87 10.59
N ASP A 181 4.66 11.57 11.50
CA ASP A 181 6.00 12.11 11.45
C ASP A 181 6.92 11.25 10.58
N LEU A 182 7.73 11.93 9.76
CA LEU A 182 8.78 11.30 8.97
C LEU A 182 9.93 10.92 9.88
N LYS A 183 10.09 9.63 10.15
CA LYS A 183 11.21 9.10 10.94
C LYS A 183 12.34 8.64 10.02
N VAL A 184 13.37 9.46 9.88
CA VAL A 184 14.62 9.11 9.19
C VAL A 184 15.58 8.57 10.26
N GLN A 185 15.86 7.27 10.18
CA GLN A 185 16.80 6.57 11.09
C GLN A 185 18.04 6.14 10.33
#